data_b783b7a00f1690d541a254f016e54ef0
#
_entry.id   b783b7a00f1690d541a254f016e54ef0
#
_cell.length_a   1.000
_cell.length_b   1.000
_cell.length_c   1.000
_cell.angle_alpha   90.00
_cell.angle_beta   90.00
_cell.angle_gamma   90.00
#
_symmetry.space_group_name_H-M   'P 1'
#
loop_
_entity.id
_entity.type
_entity.pdbx_description
1 polymer ?
#
loop_
_entity_poly.entity_id
_entity_poly.type
_entity_poly.pdbx_seq_one_letter_code
_entity_poly.pdbx_strand_id
1 'polypeptide(L)'
;METMAGMHRSCGCGRVTEKDCGKELTLAGWVNTRRDHGGLIFIDLRDRSGIVQVVMSPQYGEDAFHKAEDVRSEYVLAIRGIVRERSPETVNPKMQTGKIEVVVSEMRVLNKAKTPPFYVEDGIDVDETVRLKHRYIDLRRPEMQRNLIMRHKIVHEMRQFLDAHDFLEVETPILTKSTPEGARDYLVPSRVNPGKFYALPQSPQLFKQLLMVSGLERYFQIARCFRDEDLRADRQPEFTQLDIELSFEDQDFILDLMEHMMQRIFKNVLNVDIQIPFKRITWDDAMNLYGSDKPDLRFDMHFYDISDLLRDTGFKVFRNVLDNGGIVKAITVKGDAAIPRRELDGLVDYVGNYGAKGLAWIGLNKDGSLKCQITKFLGEDKIREIGKFCEAENGDLILIIADKPKVVAQALGELRLEMARRMNLIDENEFCFRWVTDFPMFEYSEEDKRWVAEHHPFTAPRDEDVQYLLTDPSKVYAKAYDMVLNGVEAGGGSLRIYQEELQEKVFKAIGITHEEAQEKFGFLLDAFRYGAPPHAGIALGLDRLVMLMLRLGSIRDVIAFPKTQSAIDQMTQAPSEVVDMQLKELHIRVDVLSLIHI
;
A
#
# COMPACT_ATOMS: atom_id res chain seq x y z
N MET A 1 11.22 16.61 41.70
CA MET A 1 11.18 15.90 40.39
C MET A 1 12.60 15.49 40.05
N GLU A 2 12.85 14.21 39.88
CA GLU A 2 14.20 13.72 39.53
C GLU A 2 14.49 13.96 38.05
N THR A 3 15.76 14.17 37.70
CA THR A 3 16.18 14.52 36.36
C THR A 3 17.37 13.66 35.92
N MET A 4 17.74 13.73 34.66
CA MET A 4 18.96 13.07 34.12
C MET A 4 20.26 13.78 34.49
N ALA A 5 20.23 14.89 35.24
CA ALA A 5 21.43 15.64 35.58
C ALA A 5 22.48 14.74 36.26
N GLY A 6 23.68 14.67 35.70
CA GLY A 6 24.77 13.79 36.17
C GLY A 6 24.62 12.29 35.84
N MET A 7 23.57 11.91 35.09
CA MET A 7 23.39 10.55 34.55
C MET A 7 23.36 10.59 33.04
N HIS A 8 24.49 10.32 32.40
CA HIS A 8 24.56 10.19 30.93
C HIS A 8 24.33 8.74 30.53
N ARG A 9 23.37 8.52 29.66
CA ARG A 9 23.02 7.18 29.17
C ARG A 9 24.19 6.54 28.43
N SER A 10 24.63 5.38 28.90
CA SER A 10 25.77 4.64 28.30
C SER A 10 25.41 3.98 26.96
N CYS A 11 24.26 3.30 26.90
CA CYS A 11 23.77 2.62 25.71
C CYS A 11 22.25 2.37 25.79
N GLY A 12 21.68 1.74 24.77
CA GLY A 12 20.29 1.24 24.79
C GLY A 12 20.14 -0.02 25.63
N CYS A 13 18.94 -0.21 26.21
CA CYS A 13 18.62 -1.35 27.09
C CYS A 13 18.87 -2.71 26.40
N GLY A 14 18.42 -2.87 25.16
CA GLY A 14 18.61 -4.10 24.38
C GLY A 14 20.02 -4.28 23.79
N ARG A 15 20.93 -3.32 24.00
CA ARG A 15 22.32 -3.38 23.48
C ARG A 15 23.32 -3.84 24.52
N VAL A 16 22.90 -4.05 25.77
CA VAL A 16 23.77 -4.59 26.83
C VAL A 16 24.04 -6.07 26.53
N THR A 17 25.30 -6.46 26.64
CA THR A 17 25.77 -7.81 26.31
C THR A 17 26.62 -8.40 27.43
N GLU A 18 26.97 -9.70 27.32
CA GLU A 18 27.89 -10.38 28.22
C GLU A 18 29.30 -9.72 28.26
N LYS A 19 29.70 -8.99 27.19
CA LYS A 19 30.95 -8.22 27.13
C LYS A 19 30.99 -7.00 28.05
N ASP A 20 29.82 -6.63 28.60
CA ASP A 20 29.66 -5.50 29.48
C ASP A 20 29.64 -5.93 30.96
N CYS A 21 29.75 -7.23 31.26
CA CYS A 21 29.84 -7.74 32.61
C CYS A 21 31.00 -7.10 33.38
N GLY A 22 30.70 -6.67 34.62
CA GLY A 22 31.63 -5.93 35.49
C GLY A 22 31.68 -4.42 35.24
N LYS A 23 31.10 -3.90 34.14
CA LYS A 23 31.04 -2.45 33.88
C LYS A 23 29.84 -1.81 34.59
N GLU A 24 30.05 -0.59 35.05
CA GLU A 24 28.96 0.26 35.51
C GLU A 24 28.33 0.96 34.28
N LEU A 25 27.01 0.81 34.10
CA LEU A 25 26.25 1.44 33.03
C LEU A 25 25.13 2.32 33.60
N THR A 26 24.84 3.39 32.87
CA THR A 26 23.63 4.21 33.07
C THR A 26 22.66 3.86 31.91
N LEU A 27 21.46 3.39 32.28
CA LEU A 27 20.39 3.07 31.34
C LEU A 27 19.16 3.92 31.67
N ALA A 28 18.32 4.15 30.66
CA ALA A 28 17.04 4.84 30.85
C ALA A 28 15.99 4.27 29.91
N GLY A 29 14.76 4.15 30.38
CA GLY A 29 13.67 3.56 29.61
C GLY A 29 12.35 3.54 30.37
N TRP A 30 11.41 2.80 29.86
CA TRP A 30 10.11 2.56 30.46
C TRP A 30 10.07 1.23 31.17
N VAL A 31 9.36 1.16 32.29
CA VAL A 31 9.10 -0.07 33.04
C VAL A 31 8.14 -0.94 32.23
N ASN A 32 8.62 -2.06 31.70
CA ASN A 32 7.79 -3.04 31.02
C ASN A 32 7.03 -3.90 32.03
N THR A 33 7.77 -4.58 32.92
CA THR A 33 7.21 -5.39 34.02
C THR A 33 7.96 -5.16 35.30
N ARG A 34 7.29 -5.32 36.44
CA ARG A 34 7.89 -5.32 37.80
C ARG A 34 7.49 -6.58 38.52
N ARG A 35 8.44 -7.25 39.16
CA ARG A 35 8.25 -8.45 39.99
C ARG A 35 8.93 -8.24 41.32
N ASP A 36 8.26 -8.59 42.40
CA ASP A 36 8.74 -8.48 43.77
C ASP A 36 8.88 -9.90 44.35
N HIS A 37 10.06 -10.23 44.85
CA HIS A 37 10.41 -11.52 45.42
C HIS A 37 10.94 -11.41 46.85
N GLY A 38 10.37 -10.52 47.65
CA GLY A 38 10.70 -10.41 49.05
C GLY A 38 12.15 -10.02 49.31
N GLY A 39 12.49 -8.74 49.15
CA GLY A 39 13.85 -8.21 49.31
C GLY A 39 14.66 -8.10 47.99
N LEU A 40 14.11 -8.57 46.88
CA LEU A 40 14.63 -8.35 45.54
C LEU A 40 13.49 -7.87 44.62
N ILE A 41 13.69 -6.74 43.96
CA ILE A 41 12.75 -6.24 42.97
C ILE A 41 13.42 -6.33 41.58
N PHE A 42 12.74 -7.01 40.69
CA PHE A 42 13.15 -7.13 39.30
C PHE A 42 12.29 -6.23 38.43
N ILE A 43 12.92 -5.43 37.56
CA ILE A 43 12.24 -4.58 36.58
C ILE A 43 12.80 -4.94 35.19
N ASP A 44 11.92 -5.21 34.26
CA ASP A 44 12.27 -5.27 32.85
C ASP A 44 12.20 -3.85 32.29
N LEU A 45 13.35 -3.22 32.07
CA LEU A 45 13.48 -1.86 31.57
C LEU A 45 13.55 -1.90 30.05
N ARG A 46 12.63 -1.19 29.40
CA ARG A 46 12.45 -1.21 27.94
C ARG A 46 12.80 0.12 27.32
N ASP A 47 13.47 0.08 26.19
CA ASP A 47 13.60 1.19 25.26
C ASP A 47 13.44 0.72 23.81
N ARG A 48 13.70 1.60 22.83
CA ARG A 48 13.62 1.25 21.38
C ARG A 48 14.55 0.11 20.97
N SER A 49 15.64 -0.12 21.68
CA SER A 49 16.60 -1.17 21.35
C SER A 49 16.23 -2.55 21.89
N GLY A 50 15.31 -2.61 22.85
CA GLY A 50 14.87 -3.84 23.49
C GLY A 50 14.70 -3.70 24.98
N ILE A 51 14.79 -4.82 25.69
CA ILE A 51 14.52 -4.95 27.13
C ILE A 51 15.77 -5.47 27.83
N VAL A 52 16.04 -4.96 29.04
CA VAL A 52 17.04 -5.53 29.95
C VAL A 52 16.43 -5.67 31.35
N GLN A 53 16.74 -6.78 32.02
CA GLN A 53 16.37 -6.93 33.41
C GLN A 53 17.30 -6.13 34.32
N VAL A 54 16.72 -5.35 35.20
CA VAL A 54 17.47 -4.65 36.25
C VAL A 54 17.00 -5.14 37.63
N VAL A 55 17.92 -5.25 38.57
CA VAL A 55 17.69 -5.84 39.91
C VAL A 55 18.01 -4.84 40.98
N MET A 56 17.08 -4.58 41.86
CA MET A 56 17.22 -3.74 43.04
C MET A 56 17.22 -4.60 44.30
N SER A 57 18.15 -4.32 45.19
CA SER A 57 18.26 -4.93 46.51
C SER A 57 18.77 -3.89 47.50
N PRO A 58 18.34 -3.93 48.79
CA PRO A 58 18.88 -3.05 49.80
C PRO A 58 20.41 -3.13 49.93
N GLN A 59 20.97 -4.31 49.63
CA GLN A 59 22.43 -4.56 49.71
C GLN A 59 23.24 -3.70 48.70
N TYR A 60 22.65 -3.35 47.54
CA TYR A 60 23.36 -2.65 46.48
C TYR A 60 22.97 -1.18 46.37
N GLY A 61 21.80 -0.80 46.90
CA GLY A 61 21.27 0.57 46.89
C GLY A 61 19.94 0.66 47.60
N GLU A 62 19.96 1.03 48.88
CA GLU A 62 18.76 1.08 49.73
C GLU A 62 17.73 2.08 49.21
N ASP A 63 18.15 3.28 48.78
CA ASP A 63 17.28 4.29 48.19
C ASP A 63 16.66 3.80 46.86
N ALA A 64 17.45 3.15 46.01
CA ALA A 64 16.96 2.57 44.73
C ALA A 64 15.93 1.47 44.99
N PHE A 65 16.14 0.64 46.01
CA PHE A 65 15.20 -0.42 46.36
C PHE A 65 13.87 0.15 46.85
N HIS A 66 13.89 1.12 47.78
CA HIS A 66 12.66 1.74 48.30
C HIS A 66 11.89 2.48 47.22
N LYS A 67 12.56 3.18 46.30
CA LYS A 67 11.90 3.78 45.15
C LYS A 67 11.24 2.73 44.23
N ALA A 68 11.87 1.55 44.08
CA ALA A 68 11.37 0.49 43.23
C ALA A 68 10.08 -0.17 43.80
N GLU A 69 9.79 -0.08 45.11
CA GLU A 69 8.57 -0.58 45.71
C GLU A 69 7.32 0.12 45.14
N ASP A 70 7.40 1.40 44.81
CA ASP A 70 6.30 2.21 44.27
C ASP A 70 6.23 2.27 42.76
N VAL A 71 7.21 1.71 42.05
CA VAL A 71 7.25 1.73 40.56
C VAL A 71 6.11 0.91 39.97
N ARG A 72 5.51 1.42 38.92
CA ARG A 72 4.45 0.74 38.12
C ARG A 72 4.85 0.70 36.67
N SER A 73 4.11 -0.12 35.90
CA SER A 73 4.27 -0.24 34.45
C SER A 73 4.25 1.16 33.79
N GLU A 74 5.07 1.30 32.76
CA GLU A 74 5.25 2.50 31.94
C GLU A 74 5.84 3.72 32.67
N TYR A 75 6.26 3.60 33.94
CA TYR A 75 7.07 4.64 34.57
C TYR A 75 8.38 4.82 33.82
N VAL A 76 8.87 6.03 33.72
CA VAL A 76 10.15 6.35 33.09
C VAL A 76 11.24 6.39 34.14
N LEU A 77 12.23 5.53 34.00
CA LEU A 77 13.34 5.40 34.94
C LEU A 77 14.68 5.73 34.30
N ALA A 78 15.60 6.26 35.09
CA ALA A 78 17.03 6.20 34.86
C ALA A 78 17.67 5.37 35.96
N ILE A 79 18.56 4.45 35.59
CA ILE A 79 19.28 3.60 36.55
C ILE A 79 20.78 3.68 36.29
N ARG A 80 21.58 3.52 37.34
CA ARG A 80 23.01 3.25 37.26
C ARG A 80 23.28 1.95 38.01
N GLY A 81 24.06 1.06 37.41
CA GLY A 81 24.33 -0.23 38.02
C GLY A 81 25.39 -1.03 37.29
N ILE A 82 25.79 -2.13 37.87
CA ILE A 82 26.82 -3.02 37.37
C ILE A 82 26.16 -4.18 36.62
N VAL A 83 26.62 -4.45 35.38
CA VAL A 83 26.20 -5.60 34.58
C VAL A 83 26.80 -6.88 35.17
N ARG A 84 25.98 -7.92 35.36
CA ARG A 84 26.44 -9.24 35.74
C ARG A 84 25.76 -10.34 34.90
N GLU A 85 26.39 -11.50 34.81
CA GLU A 85 25.78 -12.71 34.25
C GLU A 85 24.71 -13.25 35.21
N ARG A 86 23.63 -13.78 34.66
CA ARG A 86 22.63 -14.54 35.39
C ARG A 86 23.13 -15.95 35.66
N SER A 87 22.67 -16.56 36.75
CA SER A 87 22.89 -17.98 36.96
C SER A 87 22.22 -18.81 35.86
N PRO A 88 22.77 -19.98 35.50
CA PRO A 88 22.20 -20.80 34.40
C PRO A 88 20.71 -21.08 34.53
N GLU A 89 20.21 -21.21 35.77
CA GLU A 89 18.79 -21.49 36.04
C GLU A 89 17.88 -20.27 35.82
N THR A 90 18.44 -19.06 35.79
CA THR A 90 17.70 -17.79 35.65
C THR A 90 17.85 -17.14 34.27
N VAL A 91 18.61 -17.76 33.36
CA VAL A 91 18.73 -17.31 31.96
C VAL A 91 17.36 -17.31 31.29
N ASN A 92 17.00 -16.19 30.66
CA ASN A 92 15.73 -16.07 29.92
C ASN A 92 15.98 -16.11 28.40
N PRO A 93 15.74 -17.25 27.73
CA PRO A 93 16.00 -17.39 26.29
C PRO A 93 15.06 -16.54 25.42
N LYS A 94 13.96 -16.01 25.96
CA LYS A 94 13.02 -15.15 25.23
C LYS A 94 13.48 -13.69 25.13
N MET A 95 14.53 -13.31 25.88
CA MET A 95 15.09 -11.96 25.87
C MET A 95 16.47 -11.98 25.20
N GLN A 96 16.74 -11.02 24.32
CA GLN A 96 18.05 -10.86 23.69
C GLN A 96 19.15 -10.67 24.74
N THR A 97 18.85 -9.94 25.82
CA THR A 97 19.74 -9.69 26.97
C THR A 97 19.59 -10.72 28.09
N GLY A 98 18.92 -11.83 27.83
CA GLY A 98 18.44 -12.78 28.85
C GLY A 98 19.53 -13.50 29.65
N LYS A 99 20.78 -13.43 29.23
CA LYS A 99 21.95 -13.99 29.94
C LYS A 99 22.54 -13.06 30.98
N ILE A 100 22.15 -11.78 30.93
CA ILE A 100 22.69 -10.73 31.82
C ILE A 100 21.57 -10.01 32.55
N GLU A 101 21.95 -9.34 33.61
CA GLU A 101 21.10 -8.40 34.35
C GLU A 101 21.97 -7.25 34.88
N VAL A 102 21.33 -6.14 35.24
CA VAL A 102 22.02 -4.98 35.80
C VAL A 102 21.65 -4.83 37.28
N VAL A 103 22.63 -4.92 38.16
CA VAL A 103 22.45 -4.69 39.61
C VAL A 103 22.52 -3.20 39.89
N VAL A 104 21.41 -2.64 40.33
CA VAL A 104 21.22 -1.19 40.43
C VAL A 104 21.76 -0.65 41.72
N SER A 105 22.61 0.37 41.63
CA SER A 105 23.12 1.17 42.79
C SER A 105 22.39 2.50 42.93
N GLU A 106 21.94 3.13 41.84
CA GLU A 106 21.20 4.38 41.84
C GLU A 106 20.00 4.30 40.89
N MET A 107 18.84 4.75 41.33
CA MET A 107 17.64 4.84 40.52
C MET A 107 16.98 6.21 40.67
N ARG A 108 16.49 6.74 39.54
CA ARG A 108 15.67 7.95 39.51
C ARG A 108 14.36 7.68 38.81
N VAL A 109 13.26 8.14 39.40
CA VAL A 109 11.94 8.14 38.74
C VAL A 109 11.80 9.47 37.99
N LEU A 110 12.05 9.41 36.67
CA LEU A 110 12.00 10.61 35.81
C LEU A 110 10.56 11.07 35.58
N ASN A 111 9.65 10.12 35.45
CA ASN A 111 8.23 10.42 35.31
C ASN A 111 7.37 9.22 35.74
N LYS A 112 6.21 9.51 36.32
CA LYS A 112 5.19 8.52 36.66
C LYS A 112 4.22 8.39 35.49
N ALA A 113 3.61 7.20 35.32
CA ALA A 113 2.58 6.95 34.34
C ALA A 113 1.25 6.59 35.00
N LYS A 114 0.15 6.94 34.38
CA LYS A 114 -1.15 6.33 34.65
C LYS A 114 -1.16 4.91 34.06
N THR A 115 -2.06 4.06 34.54
CA THR A 115 -2.31 2.75 33.91
C THR A 115 -2.64 2.97 32.44
N PRO A 116 -1.89 2.35 31.50
CA PRO A 116 -2.14 2.51 30.08
C PRO A 116 -3.48 1.86 29.70
N PRO A 117 -4.17 2.34 28.64
CA PRO A 117 -5.45 1.80 28.20
C PRO A 117 -5.32 0.37 27.63
N PHE A 118 -4.13 -0.05 27.28
CA PHE A 118 -3.80 -1.41 26.83
C PHE A 118 -2.33 -1.72 27.11
N TYR A 119 -1.95 -2.98 27.10
CA TYR A 119 -0.57 -3.42 27.33
C TYR A 119 0.33 -3.08 26.12
N VAL A 120 1.61 -2.78 26.42
CA VAL A 120 2.63 -2.50 25.41
C VAL A 120 3.33 -3.82 25.03
N GLU A 121 2.58 -4.68 24.33
CA GLU A 121 3.02 -5.99 23.86
C GLU A 121 2.44 -6.29 22.46
N ASP A 122 3.00 -7.27 21.77
CA ASP A 122 2.49 -7.68 20.46
C ASP A 122 1.26 -8.59 20.59
N GLY A 123 0.43 -8.65 19.54
CA GLY A 123 -0.73 -9.55 19.50
C GLY A 123 -1.90 -9.17 20.41
N ILE A 124 -2.03 -7.91 20.81
CA ILE A 124 -3.15 -7.43 21.62
C ILE A 124 -4.47 -7.43 20.84
N ASP A 125 -5.54 -7.89 21.50
CA ASP A 125 -6.92 -7.79 21.00
C ASP A 125 -7.56 -6.49 21.51
N VAL A 126 -7.25 -5.36 20.84
CA VAL A 126 -7.74 -4.02 21.19
C VAL A 126 -8.23 -3.33 19.94
N ASP A 127 -9.43 -2.75 20.02
CA ASP A 127 -10.04 -2.00 18.92
C ASP A 127 -9.10 -0.93 18.35
N GLU A 128 -9.04 -0.85 17.02
CA GLU A 128 -8.16 0.09 16.31
C GLU A 128 -8.40 1.54 16.75
N THR A 129 -9.65 1.93 17.02
CA THR A 129 -10.00 3.30 17.42
C THR A 129 -9.34 3.67 18.75
N VAL A 130 -9.30 2.72 19.70
CA VAL A 130 -8.62 2.92 21.00
C VAL A 130 -7.12 3.04 20.80
N ARG A 131 -6.52 2.18 19.95
CA ARG A 131 -5.09 2.25 19.61
C ARG A 131 -4.73 3.57 18.93
N LEU A 132 -5.53 4.05 17.98
CA LEU A 132 -5.32 5.32 17.28
C LEU A 132 -5.51 6.53 18.22
N LYS A 133 -6.47 6.49 19.14
CA LYS A 133 -6.64 7.53 20.15
C LYS A 133 -5.43 7.67 21.08
N HIS A 134 -4.78 6.56 21.38
CA HIS A 134 -3.58 6.51 22.22
C HIS A 134 -2.34 6.06 21.40
N ARG A 135 -2.22 6.56 20.17
CA ARG A 135 -1.18 6.14 19.24
C ARG A 135 0.24 6.26 19.79
N TYR A 136 0.52 7.22 20.63
CA TYR A 136 1.81 7.39 21.32
C TYR A 136 2.14 6.23 22.28
N ILE A 137 1.14 5.46 22.77
CA ILE A 137 1.35 4.21 23.51
C ILE A 137 1.46 3.04 22.54
N ASP A 138 0.59 2.96 21.55
CA ASP A 138 0.60 1.92 20.52
C ASP A 138 1.96 1.85 19.80
N LEU A 139 2.57 3.00 19.52
CA LEU A 139 3.91 3.11 18.93
C LEU A 139 5.06 2.64 19.86
N ARG A 140 4.80 2.33 21.13
CA ARG A 140 5.78 1.68 22.01
C ARG A 140 5.83 0.17 21.82
N ARG A 141 4.82 -0.43 21.21
CA ARG A 141 4.75 -1.88 20.99
C ARG A 141 5.86 -2.30 20.03
N PRO A 142 6.51 -3.45 20.27
CA PRO A 142 7.66 -3.88 19.48
C PRO A 142 7.35 -3.99 17.99
N GLU A 143 6.18 -4.53 17.61
CA GLU A 143 5.78 -4.65 16.19
C GLU A 143 5.64 -3.27 15.53
N MET A 144 5.04 -2.29 16.19
CA MET A 144 4.86 -0.96 15.65
C MET A 144 6.20 -0.23 15.50
N GLN A 145 7.10 -0.38 16.47
CA GLN A 145 8.46 0.15 16.37
C GLN A 145 9.23 -0.51 15.23
N ARG A 146 9.13 -1.83 15.10
CA ARG A 146 9.74 -2.58 13.99
C ARG A 146 9.26 -2.05 12.64
N ASN A 147 7.96 -1.84 12.47
CA ASN A 147 7.38 -1.35 11.21
C ASN A 147 7.96 0.03 10.82
N LEU A 148 8.03 0.98 11.76
CA LEU A 148 8.62 2.30 11.51
C LEU A 148 10.13 2.25 11.27
N ILE A 149 10.86 1.37 11.99
CA ILE A 149 12.29 1.16 11.76
C ILE A 149 12.53 0.57 10.37
N MET A 150 11.71 -0.39 9.94
CA MET A 150 11.81 -0.98 8.60
C MET A 150 11.50 0.05 7.52
N ARG A 151 10.43 0.86 7.69
CA ARG A 151 10.15 2.00 6.81
C ARG A 151 11.36 2.92 6.66
N HIS A 152 11.99 3.30 7.77
CA HIS A 152 13.20 4.13 7.76
C HIS A 152 14.33 3.49 6.96
N LYS A 153 14.59 2.18 7.17
CA LYS A 153 15.64 1.46 6.43
C LYS A 153 15.35 1.40 4.92
N ILE A 154 14.10 1.14 4.54
CA ILE A 154 13.68 1.10 3.13
C ILE A 154 13.94 2.46 2.47
N VAL A 155 13.51 3.55 3.09
CA VAL A 155 13.74 4.91 2.57
C VAL A 155 15.22 5.25 2.49
N HIS A 156 16.01 4.81 3.47
CA HIS A 156 17.45 5.01 3.47
C HIS A 156 18.14 4.29 2.29
N GLU A 157 17.78 3.04 2.03
CA GLU A 157 18.30 2.28 0.87
C GLU A 157 17.87 2.90 -0.47
N MET A 158 16.62 3.40 -0.58
CA MET A 158 16.15 4.13 -1.76
C MET A 158 17.04 5.35 -2.06
N ARG A 159 17.28 6.19 -1.04
CA ARG A 159 18.15 7.36 -1.18
C ARG A 159 19.57 7.01 -1.57
N GLN A 160 20.17 6.02 -0.92
CA GLN A 160 21.52 5.58 -1.26
C GLN A 160 21.62 5.00 -2.67
N PHE A 161 20.60 4.28 -3.14
CA PHE A 161 20.56 3.73 -4.47
C PHE A 161 20.47 4.85 -5.52
N LEU A 162 19.55 5.78 -5.35
CA LEU A 162 19.30 6.87 -6.29
C LEU A 162 20.46 7.86 -6.34
N ASP A 163 21.06 8.22 -5.19
CA ASP A 163 22.26 9.05 -5.11
C ASP A 163 23.43 8.42 -5.90
N ALA A 164 23.63 7.10 -5.75
CA ALA A 164 24.66 6.36 -6.49
C ALA A 164 24.40 6.27 -8.01
N HIS A 165 23.20 6.63 -8.48
CA HIS A 165 22.80 6.69 -9.89
C HIS A 165 22.59 8.14 -10.39
N ASP A 166 23.21 9.11 -9.71
CA ASP A 166 23.18 10.54 -10.06
C ASP A 166 21.80 11.21 -10.01
N PHE A 167 20.86 10.69 -9.20
CA PHE A 167 19.61 11.34 -8.95
C PHE A 167 19.72 12.40 -7.85
N LEU A 168 19.10 13.55 -8.08
CA LEU A 168 19.04 14.65 -7.13
C LEU A 168 17.72 14.62 -6.36
N GLU A 169 17.79 14.64 -5.02
CA GLU A 169 16.59 14.81 -4.19
C GLU A 169 16.21 16.28 -4.16
N VAL A 170 15.06 16.63 -4.75
CA VAL A 170 14.58 18.02 -4.84
C VAL A 170 13.16 18.11 -4.29
N GLU A 171 12.96 19.03 -3.34
CA GLU A 171 11.63 19.32 -2.78
C GLU A 171 10.82 20.19 -3.75
N THR A 172 9.53 19.90 -3.85
CA THR A 172 8.55 20.68 -4.62
C THR A 172 7.53 21.34 -3.70
N PRO A 173 6.85 22.42 -4.13
CA PRO A 173 5.88 23.10 -3.29
C PRO A 173 4.72 22.21 -2.82
N ILE A 174 4.32 22.39 -1.55
CA ILE A 174 3.09 21.81 -0.99
C ILE A 174 1.89 22.75 -1.22
N LEU A 175 2.09 24.06 -1.23
CA LEU A 175 1.05 25.02 -1.57
C LEU A 175 1.10 25.28 -3.08
N THR A 176 0.23 24.60 -3.82
CA THR A 176 0.22 24.63 -5.30
C THR A 176 -1.08 25.26 -5.83
N LYS A 177 -1.21 25.33 -7.13
CA LYS A 177 -2.46 25.64 -7.82
C LYS A 177 -3.29 24.36 -7.93
N SER A 178 -4.62 24.47 -7.77
CA SER A 178 -5.54 23.36 -8.06
C SER A 178 -5.42 22.94 -9.53
N THR A 179 -5.17 21.66 -9.74
CA THR A 179 -5.04 21.04 -11.06
C THR A 179 -5.75 19.69 -11.07
N PRO A 180 -6.52 19.37 -12.13
CA PRO A 180 -7.25 18.10 -12.20
C PRO A 180 -6.28 16.94 -12.49
N GLU A 181 -5.96 16.15 -11.48
CA GLU A 181 -5.10 14.94 -11.57
C GLU A 181 -5.84 13.64 -11.23
N GLY A 182 -7.19 13.65 -11.24
CA GLY A 182 -8.01 12.46 -11.01
C GLY A 182 -8.77 12.47 -9.68
N ALA A 183 -8.14 12.82 -8.55
CA ALA A 183 -8.80 12.96 -7.25
C ALA A 183 -9.32 14.39 -7.00
N ARG A 184 -10.09 14.58 -5.93
CA ARG A 184 -10.43 15.92 -5.44
C ARG A 184 -9.26 16.50 -4.66
N ASP A 185 -9.06 17.82 -4.82
CA ASP A 185 -8.02 18.55 -4.12
C ASP A 185 -8.46 18.98 -2.71
N TYR A 186 -7.53 18.96 -1.76
CA TYR A 186 -7.67 19.71 -0.51
C TYR A 186 -7.33 21.19 -0.76
N LEU A 187 -8.26 22.10 -0.48
CA LEU A 187 -8.09 23.53 -0.70
C LEU A 187 -7.67 24.26 0.57
N VAL A 188 -6.70 25.18 0.43
CA VAL A 188 -6.19 26.01 1.52
C VAL A 188 -6.44 27.49 1.15
N PRO A 189 -7.30 28.21 1.88
CA PRO A 189 -7.61 29.59 1.56
C PRO A 189 -6.40 30.52 1.80
N SER A 190 -6.21 31.51 0.92
CA SER A 190 -5.15 32.50 1.03
C SER A 190 -5.62 33.75 1.77
N ARG A 191 -5.03 34.05 2.92
CA ARG A 191 -5.29 35.32 3.64
C ARG A 191 -4.78 36.56 2.89
N VAL A 192 -3.67 36.41 2.18
CA VAL A 192 -3.02 37.52 1.46
C VAL A 192 -3.72 37.86 0.15
N ASN A 193 -4.39 36.86 -0.45
CA ASN A 193 -5.15 37.03 -1.70
C ASN A 193 -6.60 36.59 -1.46
N PRO A 194 -7.48 37.49 -0.98
CA PRO A 194 -8.86 37.16 -0.66
C PRO A 194 -9.60 36.52 -1.83
N GLY A 195 -10.37 35.47 -1.55
CA GLY A 195 -11.13 34.73 -2.56
C GLY A 195 -10.30 33.77 -3.41
N LYS A 196 -8.98 33.66 -3.16
CA LYS A 196 -8.09 32.69 -3.82
C LYS A 196 -7.66 31.60 -2.87
N PHE A 197 -7.40 30.41 -3.44
CA PHE A 197 -7.01 29.21 -2.71
C PHE A 197 -5.73 28.62 -3.29
N TYR A 198 -4.91 28.06 -2.41
CA TYR A 198 -3.94 27.04 -2.78
C TYR A 198 -4.63 25.67 -2.74
N ALA A 199 -4.05 24.69 -3.43
CA ALA A 199 -4.39 23.28 -3.28
C ALA A 199 -3.19 22.52 -2.74
N LEU A 200 -3.44 21.45 -1.97
CA LEU A 200 -2.41 20.52 -1.60
C LEU A 200 -2.17 19.54 -2.77
N PRO A 201 -0.91 19.21 -3.11
CA PRO A 201 -0.59 18.45 -4.33
C PRO A 201 -1.05 16.99 -4.23
N GLN A 202 -1.68 16.50 -5.28
CA GLN A 202 -2.00 15.07 -5.42
C GLN A 202 -0.75 14.24 -5.72
N SER A 203 0.22 14.85 -6.41
CA SER A 203 1.56 14.36 -6.71
C SER A 203 2.45 15.53 -7.13
N PRO A 204 3.79 15.39 -7.19
CA PRO A 204 4.68 16.42 -7.73
C PRO A 204 4.75 16.42 -9.28
N GLN A 205 3.79 15.80 -9.99
CA GLN A 205 3.86 15.52 -11.43
C GLN A 205 4.25 16.73 -12.29
N LEU A 206 3.62 17.88 -12.10
CA LEU A 206 3.89 19.06 -12.91
C LEU A 206 5.27 19.66 -12.63
N PHE A 207 5.67 19.68 -11.36
CA PHE A 207 6.96 20.24 -10.97
C PHE A 207 8.14 19.36 -11.38
N LYS A 208 8.02 18.03 -11.29
CA LYS A 208 9.10 17.14 -11.73
C LYS A 208 9.35 17.23 -13.24
N GLN A 209 8.29 17.41 -14.06
CA GLN A 209 8.45 17.69 -15.49
C GLN A 209 9.15 19.04 -15.73
N LEU A 210 8.82 20.09 -14.96
CA LEU A 210 9.53 21.36 -15.02
C LEU A 210 11.01 21.24 -14.63
N LEU A 211 11.35 20.36 -13.67
CA LEU A 211 12.74 20.07 -13.32
C LEU A 211 13.49 19.40 -14.47
N MET A 212 12.83 18.56 -15.28
CA MET A 212 13.43 18.02 -16.51
C MET A 212 13.70 19.13 -17.54
N VAL A 213 12.73 20.01 -17.76
CA VAL A 213 12.91 21.20 -18.62
C VAL A 213 14.02 22.11 -18.09
N SER A 214 14.21 22.16 -16.78
CA SER A 214 15.28 22.92 -16.13
C SER A 214 16.68 22.29 -16.26
N GLY A 215 16.80 21.11 -16.87
CA GLY A 215 18.08 20.44 -17.12
C GLY A 215 18.66 19.71 -15.91
N LEU A 216 17.84 19.33 -14.91
CA LEU A 216 18.30 18.53 -13.76
C LEU A 216 18.45 17.05 -14.10
N GLU A 217 17.93 16.61 -15.23
CA GLU A 217 18.02 15.29 -15.86
C GLU A 217 17.54 14.10 -15.01
N ARG A 218 17.90 14.01 -13.74
CA ARG A 218 17.52 12.92 -12.83
C ARG A 218 17.08 13.47 -11.48
N TYR A 219 15.80 13.31 -11.18
CA TYR A 219 15.14 13.81 -9.98
C TYR A 219 14.49 12.69 -9.21
N PHE A 220 14.51 12.78 -7.88
CA PHE A 220 13.61 12.05 -7.02
C PHE A 220 13.17 12.88 -5.81
N GLN A 221 12.09 12.45 -5.17
CA GLN A 221 11.60 13.03 -3.91
C GLN A 221 10.84 11.97 -3.11
N ILE A 222 11.03 11.97 -1.79
CA ILE A 222 10.10 11.29 -0.87
C ILE A 222 8.96 12.28 -0.60
N ALA A 223 7.96 12.27 -1.48
CA ALA A 223 6.93 13.30 -1.58
C ALA A 223 5.72 12.99 -0.68
N ARG A 224 5.19 14.04 -0.01
CA ARG A 224 3.86 13.97 0.60
C ARG A 224 2.81 14.32 -0.44
N CYS A 225 1.82 13.44 -0.58
CA CYS A 225 0.71 13.57 -1.51
C CYS A 225 -0.61 13.60 -0.75
N PHE A 226 -1.60 14.29 -1.31
CA PHE A 226 -2.90 14.53 -0.67
C PHE A 226 -4.02 14.26 -1.67
N ARG A 227 -4.98 13.41 -1.31
CA ARG A 227 -6.14 13.11 -2.16
C ARG A 227 -7.38 12.98 -1.32
N ASP A 228 -8.43 13.73 -1.67
CA ASP A 228 -9.74 13.63 -1.04
C ASP A 228 -10.58 12.56 -1.76
N GLU A 229 -10.38 11.33 -1.35
CA GLU A 229 -10.99 10.12 -1.90
C GLU A 229 -11.60 9.25 -0.80
N ASP A 230 -12.44 8.29 -1.19
CA ASP A 230 -12.95 7.28 -0.27
C ASP A 230 -11.81 6.40 0.26
N LEU A 231 -11.72 6.30 1.58
CA LEU A 231 -10.64 5.60 2.25
C LEU A 231 -10.90 4.10 2.36
N ARG A 232 -9.82 3.33 2.16
CA ARG A 232 -9.78 1.87 2.29
C ARG A 232 -8.59 1.47 3.16
N ALA A 233 -8.36 0.17 3.35
CA ALA A 233 -7.23 -0.34 4.12
C ALA A 233 -5.86 0.12 3.57
N ASP A 234 -5.78 0.34 2.27
CA ASP A 234 -4.58 0.75 1.52
C ASP A 234 -4.62 2.22 1.02
N ARG A 235 -5.56 3.04 1.53
CA ARG A 235 -5.69 4.47 1.18
C ARG A 235 -5.76 5.36 2.41
N GLN A 236 -5.07 6.50 2.34
CA GLN A 236 -5.09 7.59 3.32
C GLN A 236 -5.25 8.92 2.59
N PRO A 237 -5.88 9.95 3.22
CA PRO A 237 -6.06 11.26 2.59
C PRO A 237 -4.72 11.98 2.39
N GLU A 238 -3.72 11.62 3.17
CA GLU A 238 -2.32 12.02 3.00
C GLU A 238 -1.42 10.80 3.09
N PHE A 239 -0.52 10.63 2.13
CA PHE A 239 0.36 9.48 1.99
C PHE A 239 1.72 9.90 1.44
N THR A 240 2.64 8.95 1.36
CA THR A 240 4.00 9.22 0.88
C THR A 240 4.29 8.42 -0.38
N GLN A 241 4.88 9.07 -1.38
CA GLN A 241 5.43 8.41 -2.56
C GLN A 241 6.96 8.57 -2.60
N LEU A 242 7.65 7.55 -3.12
CA LEU A 242 8.91 7.80 -3.79
C LEU A 242 8.56 8.18 -5.23
N ASP A 243 8.88 9.42 -5.60
CA ASP A 243 8.60 9.98 -6.91
C ASP A 243 9.90 10.21 -7.68
N ILE A 244 9.96 9.76 -8.93
CA ILE A 244 11.16 9.74 -9.77
C ILE A 244 10.81 10.30 -11.14
N GLU A 245 11.72 11.13 -11.71
CA GLU A 245 11.63 11.57 -13.10
C GLU A 245 13.05 11.66 -13.68
N LEU A 246 13.20 11.27 -14.95
CA LEU A 246 14.49 11.31 -15.63
C LEU A 246 14.33 11.60 -17.14
N SER A 247 15.36 12.25 -17.71
CA SER A 247 15.41 12.66 -19.11
C SER A 247 16.33 11.75 -19.92
N PHE A 248 16.08 11.69 -21.25
CA PHE A 248 16.94 11.04 -22.25
C PHE A 248 17.05 9.52 -22.15
N GLU A 249 16.19 8.88 -21.38
CA GLU A 249 16.15 7.42 -21.21
C GLU A 249 14.83 6.85 -21.72
N ASP A 250 14.83 5.57 -22.06
CA ASP A 250 13.66 4.84 -22.52
C ASP A 250 12.95 4.07 -21.38
N GLN A 251 11.86 3.40 -21.73
CA GLN A 251 11.09 2.59 -20.80
C GLN A 251 11.93 1.46 -20.20
N ASP A 252 12.72 0.75 -21.02
CA ASP A 252 13.48 -0.41 -20.56
C ASP A 252 14.52 -0.02 -19.52
N PHE A 253 15.17 1.13 -19.67
CA PHE A 253 16.09 1.67 -18.68
C PHE A 253 15.42 1.90 -17.32
N ILE A 254 14.20 2.48 -17.32
CA ILE A 254 13.48 2.75 -16.07
C ILE A 254 13.07 1.45 -15.38
N LEU A 255 12.55 0.49 -16.14
CA LEU A 255 12.15 -0.81 -15.58
C LEU A 255 13.35 -1.51 -14.95
N ASP A 256 14.49 -1.55 -15.63
CA ASP A 256 15.75 -2.15 -15.14
C ASP A 256 16.26 -1.43 -13.88
N LEU A 257 16.28 -0.10 -13.89
CA LEU A 257 16.68 0.70 -12.72
C LEU A 257 15.82 0.37 -11.48
N MET A 258 14.51 0.27 -11.67
CA MET A 258 13.58 -0.03 -10.59
C MET A 258 13.74 -1.46 -10.07
N GLU A 259 13.96 -2.43 -10.96
CA GLU A 259 14.23 -3.82 -10.58
C GLU A 259 15.47 -3.94 -9.72
N HIS A 260 16.57 -3.31 -10.11
CA HIS A 260 17.81 -3.28 -9.32
C HIS A 260 17.64 -2.58 -7.98
N MET A 261 16.87 -1.50 -7.93
CA MET A 261 16.54 -0.83 -6.66
C MET A 261 15.74 -1.76 -5.74
N MET A 262 14.70 -2.43 -6.24
CA MET A 262 13.94 -3.38 -5.46
C MET A 262 14.80 -4.56 -4.98
N GLN A 263 15.63 -5.14 -5.85
CA GLN A 263 16.55 -6.23 -5.49
C GLN A 263 17.46 -5.83 -4.33
N ARG A 264 18.05 -4.63 -4.39
CA ARG A 264 18.90 -4.11 -3.32
C ARG A 264 18.13 -3.90 -2.01
N ILE A 265 16.96 -3.29 -2.07
CA ILE A 265 16.14 -3.03 -0.88
C ILE A 265 15.73 -4.35 -0.20
N PHE A 266 15.21 -5.31 -0.96
CA PHE A 266 14.79 -6.60 -0.43
C PHE A 266 15.98 -7.36 0.19
N LYS A 267 17.14 -7.35 -0.48
CA LYS A 267 18.34 -7.99 0.05
C LYS A 267 18.82 -7.35 1.34
N ASN A 268 18.97 -6.01 1.37
CA ASN A 268 19.60 -5.32 2.49
C ASN A 268 18.67 -5.18 3.70
N VAL A 269 17.35 -5.06 3.46
CA VAL A 269 16.38 -4.80 4.54
C VAL A 269 15.74 -6.08 5.06
N LEU A 270 15.37 -7.01 4.18
CA LEU A 270 14.68 -8.26 4.52
C LEU A 270 15.58 -9.50 4.46
N ASN A 271 16.78 -9.40 3.87
CA ASN A 271 17.65 -10.52 3.50
C ASN A 271 16.95 -11.54 2.57
N VAL A 272 16.14 -11.03 1.65
CA VAL A 272 15.41 -11.81 0.63
C VAL A 272 16.02 -11.52 -0.73
N ASP A 273 16.31 -12.57 -1.50
CA ASP A 273 16.77 -12.46 -2.88
C ASP A 273 15.56 -12.54 -3.82
N ILE A 274 15.23 -11.43 -4.50
CA ILE A 274 14.21 -11.41 -5.56
C ILE A 274 14.87 -11.57 -6.91
N GLN A 275 14.21 -12.30 -7.80
CA GLN A 275 14.72 -12.56 -9.15
C GLN A 275 14.40 -11.40 -10.10
N ILE A 276 15.41 -10.95 -10.85
CA ILE A 276 15.29 -10.00 -11.94
C ILE A 276 15.76 -10.65 -13.25
N PRO A 277 15.30 -10.23 -14.44
CA PRO A 277 14.26 -9.21 -14.66
C PRO A 277 12.85 -9.67 -14.26
N PHE A 278 11.98 -8.73 -13.88
CA PHE A 278 10.57 -9.04 -13.62
C PHE A 278 9.87 -9.38 -14.93
N LYS A 279 9.00 -10.39 -14.91
CA LYS A 279 8.22 -10.74 -16.10
C LYS A 279 7.25 -9.61 -16.44
N ARG A 280 7.07 -9.35 -17.72
CA ARG A 280 6.13 -8.36 -18.26
C ARG A 280 4.87 -9.04 -18.77
N ILE A 281 3.74 -8.37 -18.61
CA ILE A 281 2.44 -8.74 -19.16
C ILE A 281 1.79 -7.47 -19.69
N THR A 282 1.11 -7.55 -20.83
CA THR A 282 0.33 -6.42 -21.33
C THR A 282 -0.95 -6.24 -20.51
N TRP A 283 -1.50 -5.03 -20.51
CA TRP A 283 -2.79 -4.77 -19.86
C TRP A 283 -3.89 -5.68 -20.43
N ASP A 284 -3.93 -5.86 -21.76
CA ASP A 284 -4.90 -6.72 -22.40
C ASP A 284 -4.79 -8.17 -21.93
N ASP A 285 -3.58 -8.73 -21.83
CA ASP A 285 -3.36 -10.08 -21.33
C ASP A 285 -3.73 -10.19 -19.85
N ALA A 286 -3.38 -9.19 -19.04
CA ALA A 286 -3.72 -9.16 -17.62
C ALA A 286 -5.24 -9.16 -17.41
N MET A 287 -5.97 -8.34 -18.15
CA MET A 287 -7.43 -8.29 -18.11
C MET A 287 -8.08 -9.54 -18.72
N ASN A 288 -7.53 -10.06 -19.81
CA ASN A 288 -8.10 -11.24 -20.47
C ASN A 288 -7.87 -12.53 -19.67
N LEU A 289 -6.71 -12.69 -19.05
CA LEU A 289 -6.33 -13.91 -18.33
C LEU A 289 -6.68 -13.88 -16.84
N TYR A 290 -6.79 -12.70 -16.22
CA TYR A 290 -6.94 -12.60 -14.77
C TYR A 290 -8.03 -11.62 -14.32
N GLY A 291 -8.56 -10.80 -15.24
CA GLY A 291 -9.62 -9.82 -14.96
C GLY A 291 -9.17 -8.64 -14.12
N SER A 292 -7.86 -8.36 -14.06
CA SER A 292 -7.29 -7.29 -13.27
C SER A 292 -6.01 -6.77 -13.93
N ASP A 293 -5.81 -5.46 -13.90
CA ASP A 293 -4.59 -4.75 -14.27
C ASP A 293 -3.41 -4.97 -13.28
N LYS A 294 -3.69 -5.61 -12.14
CA LYS A 294 -2.75 -5.96 -11.07
C LYS A 294 -2.95 -7.38 -10.59
N PRO A 295 -2.74 -8.40 -11.46
CA PRO A 295 -3.03 -9.78 -11.11
C PRO A 295 -2.07 -10.32 -10.03
N ASP A 296 -2.62 -11.07 -9.07
CA ASP A 296 -1.81 -11.90 -8.18
C ASP A 296 -1.41 -13.17 -8.90
N LEU A 297 -0.12 -13.34 -9.16
CA LEU A 297 0.43 -14.46 -9.93
C LEU A 297 1.26 -15.42 -9.07
N ARG A 298 1.03 -15.45 -7.76
CA ARG A 298 1.60 -16.44 -6.83
C ARG A 298 1.00 -17.83 -6.97
N PHE A 299 -0.08 -17.97 -7.75
CA PHE A 299 -0.76 -19.24 -8.01
C PHE A 299 -1.24 -19.32 -9.46
N ASP A 300 -1.29 -20.53 -9.97
CA ASP A 300 -1.68 -20.82 -11.37
C ASP A 300 -3.20 -21.05 -11.46
N MET A 301 -3.92 -20.02 -11.87
CA MET A 301 -5.35 -20.06 -12.19
C MET A 301 -5.67 -18.90 -13.12
N HIS A 302 -5.90 -19.15 -14.40
CA HIS A 302 -6.22 -18.11 -15.37
C HIS A 302 -7.61 -18.34 -15.98
N PHE A 303 -8.11 -17.36 -16.70
CA PHE A 303 -9.40 -17.44 -17.39
C PHE A 303 -9.27 -18.17 -18.71
N TYR A 304 -10.30 -18.94 -19.04
CA TYR A 304 -10.54 -19.53 -20.34
C TYR A 304 -11.73 -18.82 -20.98
N ASP A 305 -11.54 -18.22 -22.15
CA ASP A 305 -12.66 -17.66 -22.93
C ASP A 305 -13.34 -18.76 -23.73
N ILE A 306 -14.51 -19.17 -23.27
CA ILE A 306 -15.31 -20.23 -23.88
C ILE A 306 -16.47 -19.70 -24.74
N SER A 307 -16.46 -18.39 -25.05
CA SER A 307 -17.54 -17.74 -25.80
C SER A 307 -17.77 -18.42 -27.17
N ASP A 308 -16.71 -18.71 -27.92
CA ASP A 308 -16.82 -19.30 -29.23
C ASP A 308 -17.37 -20.75 -29.19
N LEU A 309 -17.05 -21.51 -28.15
CA LEU A 309 -17.60 -22.86 -27.96
C LEU A 309 -19.12 -22.85 -27.72
N LEU A 310 -19.65 -21.69 -27.31
CA LEU A 310 -21.05 -21.55 -26.87
C LEU A 310 -21.92 -20.69 -27.79
N ARG A 311 -21.41 -20.22 -28.95
CA ARG A 311 -22.19 -19.39 -29.90
C ARG A 311 -23.49 -20.06 -30.35
N ASP A 312 -23.47 -21.36 -30.61
CA ASP A 312 -24.62 -22.14 -31.06
C ASP A 312 -25.33 -22.91 -29.93
N THR A 313 -25.13 -22.45 -28.68
CA THR A 313 -25.68 -23.16 -27.51
C THR A 313 -27.21 -23.12 -27.46
N GLY A 314 -27.84 -24.22 -27.03
CA GLY A 314 -29.24 -24.28 -26.66
C GLY A 314 -29.56 -23.60 -25.30
N PHE A 315 -28.55 -23.24 -24.51
CA PHE A 315 -28.74 -22.58 -23.23
C PHE A 315 -28.97 -21.09 -23.38
N LYS A 316 -30.24 -20.69 -23.28
CA LYS A 316 -30.69 -19.31 -23.55
C LYS A 316 -29.94 -18.23 -22.78
N VAL A 317 -29.48 -18.52 -21.54
CA VAL A 317 -28.74 -17.55 -20.72
C VAL A 317 -27.45 -17.14 -21.40
N PHE A 318 -26.64 -18.12 -21.82
CA PHE A 318 -25.36 -17.85 -22.51
C PHE A 318 -25.59 -17.24 -23.88
N ARG A 319 -26.55 -17.78 -24.64
CA ARG A 319 -26.89 -17.24 -25.96
C ARG A 319 -27.26 -15.77 -25.90
N ASN A 320 -28.17 -15.39 -25.01
CA ASN A 320 -28.60 -14.00 -24.86
C ASN A 320 -27.44 -13.06 -24.51
N VAL A 321 -26.50 -13.51 -23.67
CA VAL A 321 -25.31 -12.73 -23.34
C VAL A 321 -24.44 -12.52 -24.59
N LEU A 322 -24.14 -13.59 -25.31
CA LEU A 322 -23.30 -13.55 -26.51
C LEU A 322 -23.93 -12.73 -27.64
N ASP A 323 -25.24 -12.89 -27.88
CA ASP A 323 -26.00 -12.14 -28.90
C ASP A 323 -26.04 -10.62 -28.62
N ASN A 324 -25.87 -10.21 -27.34
CA ASN A 324 -25.79 -8.81 -26.91
C ASN A 324 -24.36 -8.30 -26.70
N GLY A 325 -23.37 -8.97 -27.28
CA GLY A 325 -21.95 -8.53 -27.20
C GLY A 325 -21.26 -8.79 -25.88
N GLY A 326 -21.85 -9.64 -25.02
CA GLY A 326 -21.19 -10.13 -23.81
C GLY A 326 -20.24 -11.28 -24.09
N ILE A 327 -19.59 -11.79 -23.06
CA ILE A 327 -18.61 -12.88 -23.13
C ILE A 327 -18.93 -13.96 -22.09
N VAL A 328 -18.39 -15.16 -22.30
CA VAL A 328 -18.47 -16.28 -21.35
C VAL A 328 -17.06 -16.74 -21.03
N LYS A 329 -16.63 -16.56 -19.80
CA LYS A 329 -15.32 -17.01 -19.34
C LYS A 329 -15.42 -17.96 -18.16
N ALA A 330 -14.40 -18.80 -18.00
CA ALA A 330 -14.32 -19.82 -16.96
C ALA A 330 -12.98 -19.78 -16.25
N ILE A 331 -12.96 -20.30 -15.01
CA ILE A 331 -11.74 -20.72 -14.30
C ILE A 331 -11.84 -22.18 -13.91
N THR A 332 -10.69 -22.86 -13.84
CA THR A 332 -10.59 -24.23 -13.36
C THR A 332 -9.99 -24.25 -11.95
N VAL A 333 -10.74 -24.79 -11.01
CA VAL A 333 -10.29 -25.01 -9.61
C VAL A 333 -9.89 -26.47 -9.48
N LYS A 334 -8.59 -26.70 -9.35
CA LYS A 334 -8.04 -28.05 -9.28
C LYS A 334 -8.47 -28.78 -8.01
N GLY A 335 -8.96 -30.01 -8.16
CA GLY A 335 -9.27 -30.90 -7.04
C GLY A 335 -10.56 -30.63 -6.26
N ASP A 336 -11.41 -29.65 -6.68
CA ASP A 336 -12.58 -29.21 -5.92
C ASP A 336 -13.95 -29.61 -6.49
N ALA A 337 -14.01 -30.67 -7.35
CA ALA A 337 -15.27 -31.17 -7.90
C ALA A 337 -16.30 -31.59 -6.84
N ALA A 338 -15.83 -31.96 -5.65
CA ALA A 338 -16.66 -32.41 -4.54
C ALA A 338 -17.27 -31.30 -3.70
N ILE A 339 -17.02 -30.03 -4.02
CA ILE A 339 -17.52 -28.86 -3.28
C ILE A 339 -19.01 -29.01 -2.93
N PRO A 340 -19.42 -28.77 -1.66
CA PRO A 340 -20.81 -28.87 -1.24
C PRO A 340 -21.73 -27.87 -1.95
N ARG A 341 -22.98 -28.27 -2.21
CA ARG A 341 -23.97 -27.40 -2.85
C ARG A 341 -24.15 -26.05 -2.16
N ARG A 342 -24.16 -26.04 -0.83
CA ARG A 342 -24.30 -24.83 -0.01
C ARG A 342 -23.15 -23.85 -0.28
N GLU A 343 -21.93 -24.33 -0.48
CA GLU A 343 -20.79 -23.47 -0.79
C GLU A 343 -20.88 -22.90 -2.21
N LEU A 344 -21.31 -23.70 -3.18
CA LEU A 344 -21.61 -23.23 -4.53
C LEU A 344 -22.67 -22.13 -4.54
N ASP A 345 -23.75 -22.30 -3.76
CA ASP A 345 -24.79 -21.26 -3.63
C ASP A 345 -24.20 -19.98 -2.99
N GLY A 346 -23.30 -20.12 -2.00
CA GLY A 346 -22.57 -18.97 -1.43
C GLY A 346 -21.64 -18.28 -2.43
N LEU A 347 -21.05 -19.02 -3.39
CA LEU A 347 -20.26 -18.41 -4.47
C LEU A 347 -21.12 -17.64 -5.47
N VAL A 348 -22.38 -18.05 -5.70
CA VAL A 348 -23.34 -17.29 -6.52
C VAL A 348 -23.62 -15.93 -5.89
N ASP A 349 -23.88 -15.90 -4.58
CA ASP A 349 -24.08 -14.64 -3.84
C ASP A 349 -22.81 -13.78 -3.86
N TYR A 350 -21.63 -14.40 -3.71
CA TYR A 350 -20.35 -13.71 -3.74
C TYR A 350 -20.11 -12.98 -5.06
N VAL A 351 -20.27 -13.65 -6.21
CA VAL A 351 -20.09 -13.00 -7.53
C VAL A 351 -21.17 -11.96 -7.82
N GLY A 352 -22.36 -12.10 -7.21
CA GLY A 352 -23.44 -11.13 -7.25
C GLY A 352 -23.05 -9.76 -6.71
N ASN A 353 -22.19 -9.71 -5.67
CA ASN A 353 -21.66 -8.45 -5.11
C ASN A 353 -20.80 -7.67 -6.12
N TYR A 354 -20.30 -8.34 -7.16
CA TYR A 354 -19.50 -7.76 -8.25
C TYR A 354 -20.30 -7.60 -9.56
N GLY A 355 -21.63 -7.65 -9.48
CA GLY A 355 -22.55 -7.38 -10.58
C GLY A 355 -22.88 -8.56 -11.49
N ALA A 356 -22.31 -9.77 -11.26
CA ALA A 356 -22.64 -10.94 -12.04
C ALA A 356 -24.06 -11.43 -11.71
N LYS A 357 -24.85 -11.74 -12.75
CA LYS A 357 -26.25 -12.21 -12.60
C LYS A 357 -26.38 -13.67 -12.21
N GLY A 358 -25.28 -14.42 -12.20
CA GLY A 358 -25.23 -15.82 -11.83
C GLY A 358 -23.88 -16.45 -12.06
N LEU A 359 -23.73 -17.66 -11.53
CA LEU A 359 -22.55 -18.50 -11.65
C LEU A 359 -22.97 -19.89 -12.12
N ALA A 360 -22.49 -20.33 -13.28
CA ALA A 360 -22.63 -21.72 -13.70
C ALA A 360 -21.37 -22.50 -13.30
N TRP A 361 -21.53 -23.80 -13.10
CA TRP A 361 -20.41 -24.64 -12.70
C TRP A 361 -20.50 -26.06 -13.25
N ILE A 362 -19.35 -26.68 -13.44
CA ILE A 362 -19.16 -28.07 -13.89
C ILE A 362 -18.18 -28.77 -12.95
N GLY A 363 -18.62 -29.79 -12.23
CA GLY A 363 -17.74 -30.67 -11.45
C GLY A 363 -17.45 -31.93 -12.26
N LEU A 364 -16.17 -32.22 -12.47
CA LEU A 364 -15.68 -33.46 -13.07
C LEU A 364 -15.28 -34.41 -11.94
N ASN A 365 -16.18 -35.34 -11.54
CA ASN A 365 -15.89 -36.22 -10.43
C ASN A 365 -14.71 -37.17 -10.74
N LYS A 366 -14.03 -37.65 -9.72
CA LYS A 366 -12.86 -38.55 -9.85
C LYS A 366 -13.15 -39.84 -10.61
N ASP A 367 -14.41 -40.33 -10.58
CA ASP A 367 -14.88 -41.49 -11.32
C ASP A 367 -15.25 -41.18 -12.78
N GLY A 368 -15.06 -39.92 -13.24
CA GLY A 368 -15.40 -39.45 -14.58
C GLY A 368 -16.87 -39.08 -14.76
N SER A 369 -17.71 -39.19 -13.73
CA SER A 369 -19.09 -38.70 -13.77
C SER A 369 -19.15 -37.18 -13.70
N LEU A 370 -20.22 -36.59 -14.26
CA LEU A 370 -20.44 -35.15 -14.30
C LEU A 370 -21.43 -34.70 -13.23
N LYS A 371 -21.05 -33.69 -12.47
CA LYS A 371 -21.93 -32.97 -11.55
C LYS A 371 -22.14 -31.55 -12.12
N CYS A 372 -23.26 -31.35 -12.85
CA CYS A 372 -23.46 -30.11 -13.59
C CYS A 372 -24.95 -29.81 -13.77
N GLN A 373 -25.38 -28.56 -13.53
CA GLN A 373 -26.78 -28.13 -13.68
C GLN A 373 -27.17 -27.87 -15.13
N ILE A 374 -26.21 -27.51 -15.97
CA ILE A 374 -26.45 -27.08 -17.35
C ILE A 374 -26.34 -28.24 -18.36
N THR A 375 -26.03 -29.46 -17.92
CA THR A 375 -25.92 -30.66 -18.79
C THR A 375 -27.15 -30.87 -19.64
N LYS A 376 -28.36 -30.65 -19.06
CA LYS A 376 -29.64 -30.80 -19.79
C LYS A 376 -29.83 -29.83 -20.97
N PHE A 377 -29.05 -28.76 -20.99
CA PHE A 377 -29.11 -27.73 -22.04
C PHE A 377 -27.97 -27.86 -23.05
N LEU A 378 -26.79 -28.27 -22.61
CA LEU A 378 -25.58 -28.36 -23.45
C LEU A 378 -25.29 -29.78 -23.96
N GLY A 379 -25.73 -30.81 -23.26
CA GLY A 379 -25.34 -32.20 -23.47
C GLY A 379 -23.96 -32.53 -22.88
N GLU A 380 -23.72 -33.82 -22.64
CA GLU A 380 -22.46 -34.29 -21.99
C GLU A 380 -21.24 -34.05 -22.88
N ASP A 381 -21.36 -34.24 -24.19
CA ASP A 381 -20.25 -34.07 -25.14
C ASP A 381 -19.72 -32.62 -25.10
N LYS A 382 -20.62 -31.63 -25.10
CA LYS A 382 -20.23 -30.22 -25.03
C LYS A 382 -19.60 -29.88 -23.67
N ILE A 383 -20.08 -30.43 -22.57
CA ILE A 383 -19.49 -30.25 -21.25
C ILE A 383 -18.08 -30.83 -21.19
N ARG A 384 -17.86 -31.99 -21.80
CA ARG A 384 -16.51 -32.58 -21.87
C ARG A 384 -15.58 -31.77 -22.78
N GLU A 385 -16.10 -31.21 -23.86
CA GLU A 385 -15.37 -30.28 -24.71
C GLU A 385 -14.92 -29.03 -23.97
N ILE A 386 -15.83 -28.41 -23.16
CA ILE A 386 -15.51 -27.31 -22.27
C ILE A 386 -14.45 -27.74 -21.26
N GLY A 387 -14.62 -28.90 -20.60
CA GLY A 387 -13.65 -29.44 -19.66
C GLY A 387 -12.25 -29.56 -20.26
N LYS A 388 -12.15 -30.10 -21.46
CA LYS A 388 -10.88 -30.23 -22.18
C LYS A 388 -10.28 -28.86 -22.53
N PHE A 389 -11.10 -27.91 -23.00
CA PHE A 389 -10.65 -26.57 -23.35
C PHE A 389 -10.15 -25.80 -22.11
N CYS A 390 -10.81 -25.99 -20.96
CA CYS A 390 -10.43 -25.40 -19.69
C CYS A 390 -9.34 -26.20 -18.93
N GLU A 391 -8.69 -27.17 -19.59
CA GLU A 391 -7.62 -27.99 -19.03
C GLU A 391 -8.00 -28.68 -17.70
N ALA A 392 -9.30 -28.99 -17.56
CA ALA A 392 -9.82 -29.62 -16.36
C ALA A 392 -9.69 -31.15 -16.43
N GLU A 393 -9.28 -31.73 -15.33
CA GLU A 393 -9.13 -33.17 -15.12
C GLU A 393 -10.22 -33.72 -14.21
N ASN A 394 -10.31 -35.05 -14.09
CA ASN A 394 -11.22 -35.69 -13.12
C ASN A 394 -10.83 -35.30 -11.70
N GLY A 395 -11.75 -34.73 -10.98
CA GLY A 395 -11.56 -34.15 -9.66
C GLY A 395 -11.67 -32.62 -9.63
N ASP A 396 -11.68 -31.93 -10.81
CA ASP A 396 -11.67 -30.48 -10.91
C ASP A 396 -13.08 -29.88 -10.99
N LEU A 397 -13.17 -28.63 -10.57
CA LEU A 397 -14.35 -27.77 -10.67
C LEU A 397 -14.11 -26.66 -11.68
N ILE A 398 -15.03 -26.47 -12.61
CA ILE A 398 -15.03 -25.32 -13.54
C ILE A 398 -16.13 -24.36 -13.08
N LEU A 399 -15.77 -23.09 -12.90
CA LEU A 399 -16.69 -21.99 -12.56
C LEU A 399 -16.80 -21.04 -13.75
N ILE A 400 -18.03 -20.69 -14.13
CA ILE A 400 -18.33 -20.00 -15.40
C ILE A 400 -19.19 -18.77 -15.12
N ILE A 401 -18.76 -17.59 -15.63
CA ILE A 401 -19.55 -16.36 -15.63
C ILE A 401 -19.81 -15.91 -17.06
N ALA A 402 -21.04 -15.46 -17.31
CA ALA A 402 -21.49 -14.92 -18.57
C ALA A 402 -22.15 -13.57 -18.35
N ASP A 403 -21.56 -12.49 -18.83
CA ASP A 403 -22.09 -11.11 -18.72
C ASP A 403 -21.29 -10.18 -19.67
N LYS A 404 -21.45 -8.87 -19.49
CA LYS A 404 -20.60 -7.85 -20.15
C LYS A 404 -19.13 -8.05 -19.78
N PRO A 405 -18.16 -7.74 -20.66
CA PRO A 405 -16.72 -7.94 -20.39
C PRO A 405 -16.22 -7.38 -19.04
N LYS A 406 -16.60 -6.15 -18.70
CA LYS A 406 -16.22 -5.49 -17.42
C LYS A 406 -16.74 -6.27 -16.20
N VAL A 407 -17.97 -6.76 -16.25
CA VAL A 407 -18.57 -7.56 -15.16
C VAL A 407 -17.88 -8.92 -15.02
N VAL A 408 -17.63 -9.60 -16.16
CA VAL A 408 -16.94 -10.89 -16.17
C VAL A 408 -15.52 -10.75 -15.61
N ALA A 409 -14.77 -9.74 -16.03
CA ALA A 409 -13.42 -9.47 -15.54
C ALA A 409 -13.42 -9.28 -14.02
N GLN A 410 -14.26 -8.40 -13.51
CA GLN A 410 -14.34 -8.10 -12.08
C GLN A 410 -14.81 -9.30 -11.26
N ALA A 411 -15.95 -9.90 -11.61
CA ALA A 411 -16.55 -10.95 -10.81
C ALA A 411 -15.75 -12.25 -10.84
N LEU A 412 -15.20 -12.64 -12.01
CA LEU A 412 -14.38 -13.84 -12.14
C LEU A 412 -12.98 -13.63 -11.55
N GLY A 413 -12.43 -12.40 -11.62
CA GLY A 413 -11.16 -12.02 -10.99
C GLY A 413 -11.22 -12.14 -9.47
N GLU A 414 -12.27 -11.61 -8.85
CA GLU A 414 -12.49 -11.74 -7.41
C GLU A 414 -12.78 -13.19 -7.01
N LEU A 415 -13.58 -13.91 -7.81
CA LEU A 415 -13.84 -15.34 -7.57
C LEU A 415 -12.54 -16.17 -7.63
N ARG A 416 -11.64 -15.86 -8.55
CA ARG A 416 -10.31 -16.46 -8.64
C ARG A 416 -9.51 -16.31 -7.35
N LEU A 417 -9.48 -15.09 -6.80
CA LEU A 417 -8.79 -14.80 -5.53
C LEU A 417 -9.45 -15.50 -4.34
N GLU A 418 -10.78 -15.54 -4.31
CA GLU A 418 -11.53 -16.22 -3.25
C GLU A 418 -11.27 -17.72 -3.27
N MET A 419 -11.29 -18.36 -4.45
CA MET A 419 -10.97 -19.79 -4.58
C MET A 419 -9.52 -20.08 -4.21
N ALA A 420 -8.58 -19.21 -4.59
CA ALA A 420 -7.18 -19.37 -4.19
C ALA A 420 -6.98 -19.33 -2.67
N ARG A 421 -7.68 -18.43 -1.97
CA ARG A 421 -7.67 -18.38 -0.48
C ARG A 421 -8.26 -19.65 0.13
N ARG A 422 -9.45 -20.09 -0.33
CA ARG A 422 -10.11 -21.33 0.16
C ARG A 422 -9.26 -22.56 -0.02
N MET A 423 -8.57 -22.65 -1.13
CA MET A 423 -7.70 -23.79 -1.47
C MET A 423 -6.27 -23.65 -0.92
N ASN A 424 -5.95 -22.55 -0.20
CA ASN A 424 -4.61 -22.24 0.31
C ASN A 424 -3.52 -22.31 -0.79
N LEU A 425 -3.80 -21.76 -1.99
CA LEU A 425 -2.89 -21.77 -3.11
C LEU A 425 -1.86 -20.64 -3.04
N ILE A 426 -2.11 -19.61 -2.22
CA ILE A 426 -1.27 -18.42 -2.12
C ILE A 426 -0.14 -18.70 -1.11
N ASP A 427 1.11 -18.70 -1.56
CA ASP A 427 2.25 -18.67 -0.65
C ASP A 427 2.48 -17.23 -0.15
N GLU A 428 2.12 -16.99 1.10
CA GLU A 428 2.28 -15.67 1.74
C GLU A 428 3.77 -15.30 1.96
N ASN A 429 4.70 -16.24 1.76
CA ASN A 429 6.14 -15.98 1.85
C ASN A 429 6.75 -15.54 0.51
N GLU A 430 6.05 -15.71 -0.58
CA GLU A 430 6.51 -15.32 -1.90
C GLU A 430 6.33 -13.82 -2.15
N PHE A 431 7.31 -13.23 -2.85
CA PHE A 431 7.24 -11.89 -3.42
C PHE A 431 7.26 -11.99 -4.94
N CYS A 432 6.08 -11.92 -5.55
CA CYS A 432 5.89 -12.09 -6.98
C CYS A 432 5.72 -10.73 -7.66
N PHE A 433 6.80 -10.23 -8.28
CA PHE A 433 6.80 -8.99 -9.04
C PHE A 433 6.40 -9.22 -10.51
N ARG A 434 5.67 -8.25 -11.07
CA ARG A 434 5.35 -8.16 -12.50
C ARG A 434 5.34 -6.71 -12.95
N TRP A 435 5.66 -6.50 -14.21
CA TRP A 435 5.34 -5.27 -14.91
C TRP A 435 4.07 -5.50 -15.72
N VAL A 436 3.12 -4.60 -15.58
CA VAL A 436 1.98 -4.48 -16.49
C VAL A 436 2.26 -3.28 -17.38
N THR A 437 2.16 -3.47 -18.70
CA THR A 437 2.50 -2.46 -19.71
C THR A 437 1.36 -2.28 -20.70
N ASP A 438 1.48 -1.26 -21.54
CA ASP A 438 0.58 -1.08 -22.68
C ASP A 438 -0.87 -0.88 -22.24
N PHE A 439 -1.08 0.06 -21.33
CA PHE A 439 -2.41 0.44 -20.86
C PHE A 439 -3.21 1.15 -21.97
N PRO A 440 -4.53 1.03 -22.01
CA PRO A 440 -5.36 1.97 -22.76
C PRO A 440 -5.02 3.39 -22.33
N MET A 441 -4.95 4.31 -23.29
CA MET A 441 -4.66 5.71 -22.97
C MET A 441 -5.87 6.44 -22.40
N PHE A 442 -7.06 6.02 -22.81
CA PHE A 442 -8.32 6.65 -22.47
C PHE A 442 -9.38 5.64 -22.03
N GLU A 443 -10.23 6.04 -21.09
CA GLU A 443 -11.47 5.38 -20.73
C GLU A 443 -12.67 6.29 -21.11
N TYR A 444 -13.78 5.70 -21.56
CA TYR A 444 -15.00 6.47 -21.81
C TYR A 444 -15.80 6.60 -20.50
N SER A 445 -15.95 7.84 -20.01
CA SER A 445 -16.79 8.14 -18.86
C SER A 445 -18.27 8.21 -19.28
N GLU A 446 -19.07 7.26 -18.82
CA GLU A 446 -20.52 7.27 -19.04
C GLU A 446 -21.20 8.44 -18.32
N GLU A 447 -20.65 8.89 -17.21
CA GLU A 447 -21.15 10.02 -16.41
C GLU A 447 -20.90 11.35 -17.14
N ASP A 448 -19.65 11.58 -17.56
CA ASP A 448 -19.25 12.81 -18.27
C ASP A 448 -19.57 12.77 -19.76
N LYS A 449 -19.92 11.61 -20.32
CA LYS A 449 -20.16 11.34 -21.75
C LYS A 449 -19.00 11.78 -22.65
N ARG A 450 -17.77 11.55 -22.20
CA ARG A 450 -16.54 11.90 -22.90
C ARG A 450 -15.42 10.92 -22.59
N TRP A 451 -14.37 10.95 -23.39
CA TRP A 451 -13.12 10.28 -23.07
C TRP A 451 -12.40 11.01 -21.93
N VAL A 452 -11.81 10.25 -21.02
CA VAL A 452 -10.94 10.73 -19.94
C VAL A 452 -9.62 9.97 -20.01
N ALA A 453 -8.53 10.57 -19.53
CA ALA A 453 -7.25 9.89 -19.47
C ALA A 453 -7.28 8.80 -18.41
N GLU A 454 -6.80 7.59 -18.72
CA GLU A 454 -6.72 6.47 -17.76
C GLU A 454 -5.76 6.79 -16.62
N HIS A 455 -4.60 7.38 -16.93
CA HIS A 455 -3.60 7.80 -15.94
C HIS A 455 -3.65 9.32 -15.75
N HIS A 456 -2.87 10.05 -16.54
CA HIS A 456 -2.87 11.51 -16.56
C HIS A 456 -2.63 12.03 -17.98
N PRO A 457 -3.06 13.26 -18.31
CA PRO A 457 -3.05 13.77 -19.69
C PRO A 457 -1.65 14.04 -20.29
N PHE A 458 -0.59 13.88 -19.47
CA PHE A 458 0.80 14.07 -19.92
C PHE A 458 1.49 12.76 -20.31
N THR A 459 0.79 11.63 -20.23
CA THR A 459 1.28 10.31 -20.68
C THR A 459 1.40 10.27 -22.19
N ALA A 460 2.52 9.76 -22.71
CA ALA A 460 2.71 9.62 -24.15
C ALA A 460 1.94 8.42 -24.71
N PRO A 461 1.26 8.57 -25.86
CA PRO A 461 0.71 7.46 -26.62
C PRO A 461 1.83 6.64 -27.27
N ARG A 462 1.53 5.39 -27.68
CA ARG A 462 2.38 4.66 -28.61
C ARG A 462 2.48 5.42 -29.93
N ASP A 463 3.66 5.39 -30.56
CA ASP A 463 3.91 6.18 -31.77
C ASP A 463 2.99 5.78 -32.94
N GLU A 464 2.71 4.48 -33.09
CA GLU A 464 1.81 3.92 -34.08
C GLU A 464 0.34 4.33 -33.86
N ASP A 465 -0.06 4.67 -32.64
CA ASP A 465 -1.45 4.98 -32.28
C ASP A 465 -1.79 6.46 -32.36
N VAL A 466 -0.80 7.34 -32.52
CA VAL A 466 -0.99 8.83 -32.60
C VAL A 466 -2.03 9.21 -33.66
N GLN A 467 -2.13 8.43 -34.75
CA GLN A 467 -3.10 8.65 -35.82
C GLN A 467 -4.56 8.48 -35.38
N TYR A 468 -4.81 7.73 -34.29
CA TYR A 468 -6.16 7.44 -33.78
C TYR A 468 -6.63 8.43 -32.73
N LEU A 469 -5.76 9.29 -32.17
CA LEU A 469 -6.07 10.22 -31.07
C LEU A 469 -7.36 11.03 -31.28
N LEU A 470 -7.61 11.50 -32.51
CA LEU A 470 -8.77 12.33 -32.84
C LEU A 470 -9.86 11.59 -33.63
N THR A 471 -9.60 10.36 -34.07
CA THR A 471 -10.53 9.58 -34.90
C THR A 471 -11.17 8.42 -34.15
N ASP A 472 -10.42 7.72 -33.29
CA ASP A 472 -10.89 6.60 -32.50
C ASP A 472 -10.02 6.43 -31.23
N PRO A 473 -10.25 7.24 -30.18
CA PRO A 473 -9.46 7.18 -28.95
C PRO A 473 -9.43 5.81 -28.26
N SER A 474 -10.43 4.95 -28.52
CA SER A 474 -10.48 3.59 -27.95
C SER A 474 -9.34 2.67 -28.39
N LYS A 475 -8.66 3.02 -29.49
CA LYS A 475 -7.53 2.26 -30.05
C LYS A 475 -6.17 2.76 -29.61
N VAL A 476 -6.11 3.78 -28.79
CA VAL A 476 -4.85 4.40 -28.38
C VAL A 476 -4.34 3.76 -27.10
N TYR A 477 -3.15 3.18 -27.17
CA TYR A 477 -2.43 2.68 -26.00
C TYR A 477 -1.37 3.67 -25.55
N ALA A 478 -1.15 3.71 -24.25
CA ALA A 478 -0.19 4.56 -23.59
C ALA A 478 1.17 3.85 -23.41
N LYS A 479 2.26 4.60 -23.43
CA LYS A 479 3.58 4.17 -22.98
C LYS A 479 3.64 4.22 -21.45
N ALA A 480 2.69 3.54 -20.80
CA ALA A 480 2.55 3.45 -19.34
C ALA A 480 2.94 2.05 -18.84
N TYR A 481 3.36 1.99 -17.59
CA TYR A 481 3.82 0.77 -16.93
C TYR A 481 3.58 0.84 -15.44
N ASP A 482 3.05 -0.26 -14.88
CA ASP A 482 2.85 -0.42 -13.44
C ASP A 482 3.67 -1.58 -12.89
N MET A 483 4.30 -1.35 -11.74
CA MET A 483 4.95 -2.38 -10.94
C MET A 483 3.91 -3.00 -10.01
N VAL A 484 3.63 -4.28 -10.23
CA VAL A 484 2.70 -5.06 -9.41
C VAL A 484 3.48 -6.01 -8.50
N LEU A 485 3.14 -6.03 -7.23
CA LEU A 485 3.67 -6.96 -6.23
C LEU A 485 2.51 -7.68 -5.54
N ASN A 486 2.45 -9.01 -5.68
CA ASN A 486 1.46 -9.85 -5.01
C ASN A 486 0.00 -9.39 -5.23
N GLY A 487 -0.35 -9.01 -6.45
CA GLY A 487 -1.71 -8.57 -6.77
C GLY A 487 -2.04 -7.13 -6.37
N VAL A 488 -1.03 -6.34 -6.01
CA VAL A 488 -1.18 -4.94 -5.61
C VAL A 488 -0.24 -4.06 -6.44
N GLU A 489 -0.75 -2.97 -6.98
CA GLU A 489 0.06 -1.94 -7.62
C GLU A 489 0.99 -1.28 -6.58
N ALA A 490 2.28 -1.54 -6.70
CA ALA A 490 3.31 -0.92 -5.85
C ALA A 490 3.71 0.48 -6.35
N GLY A 491 3.55 0.73 -7.63
CA GLY A 491 3.77 2.02 -8.25
C GLY A 491 3.55 1.98 -9.75
N GLY A 492 3.37 3.16 -10.34
CA GLY A 492 3.11 3.32 -11.76
C GLY A 492 3.83 4.51 -12.36
N GLY A 493 4.03 4.45 -13.66
CA GLY A 493 4.72 5.47 -14.42
C GLY A 493 4.45 5.44 -15.91
N SER A 494 5.06 6.38 -16.61
CA SER A 494 4.94 6.46 -18.07
C SER A 494 6.08 7.28 -18.71
N LEU A 495 6.26 7.12 -20.01
CA LEU A 495 6.93 8.13 -20.82
C LEU A 495 5.99 9.33 -20.96
N ARG A 496 6.57 10.55 -20.98
CA ARG A 496 5.81 11.79 -20.99
C ARG A 496 5.76 12.39 -22.40
N ILE A 497 4.69 13.10 -22.67
CA ILE A 497 4.64 14.00 -23.81
C ILE A 497 5.54 15.20 -23.49
N TYR A 498 6.41 15.55 -24.41
CA TYR A 498 7.31 16.71 -24.32
C TYR A 498 7.17 17.66 -25.52
N GLN A 499 6.31 17.31 -26.49
CA GLN A 499 6.01 18.08 -27.68
C GLN A 499 4.65 18.75 -27.53
N GLU A 500 4.62 20.08 -27.69
CA GLU A 500 3.39 20.88 -27.54
C GLU A 500 2.27 20.40 -28.48
N GLU A 501 2.59 20.15 -29.76
CA GLU A 501 1.59 19.72 -30.75
C GLU A 501 0.93 18.39 -30.40
N LEU A 502 1.69 17.45 -29.85
CA LEU A 502 1.15 16.15 -29.41
C LEU A 502 0.28 16.33 -28.18
N GLN A 503 0.70 17.18 -27.23
CA GLN A 503 -0.06 17.48 -26.02
C GLN A 503 -1.41 18.14 -26.34
N GLU A 504 -1.45 19.07 -27.31
CA GLU A 504 -2.70 19.67 -27.77
C GLU A 504 -3.68 18.64 -28.36
N LYS A 505 -3.16 17.68 -29.14
CA LYS A 505 -4.00 16.58 -29.66
C LYS A 505 -4.60 15.73 -28.54
N VAL A 506 -3.82 15.43 -27.53
CA VAL A 506 -4.30 14.64 -26.37
C VAL A 506 -5.35 15.42 -25.60
N PHE A 507 -5.14 16.69 -25.29
CA PHE A 507 -6.16 17.52 -24.64
C PHE A 507 -7.46 17.56 -25.45
N LYS A 508 -7.36 17.73 -26.76
CA LYS A 508 -8.53 17.71 -27.64
C LYS A 508 -9.26 16.38 -27.63
N ALA A 509 -8.55 15.25 -27.57
CA ALA A 509 -9.14 13.92 -27.51
C ALA A 509 -9.98 13.71 -26.23
N ILE A 510 -9.58 14.31 -25.09
CA ILE A 510 -10.31 14.25 -23.82
C ILE A 510 -11.26 15.46 -23.62
N GLY A 511 -11.47 16.28 -24.64
CA GLY A 511 -12.44 17.37 -24.61
C GLY A 511 -12.00 18.59 -23.80
N ILE A 512 -10.69 18.78 -23.54
CA ILE A 512 -10.13 20.01 -22.93
C ILE A 512 -9.85 21.02 -24.04
N THR A 513 -10.44 22.23 -23.93
CA THR A 513 -10.20 23.30 -24.89
C THR A 513 -8.81 23.92 -24.71
N HIS A 514 -8.34 24.67 -25.72
CA HIS A 514 -7.05 25.37 -25.62
C HIS A 514 -7.04 26.36 -24.44
N GLU A 515 -8.13 27.09 -24.24
CA GLU A 515 -8.30 28.05 -23.15
C GLU A 515 -8.24 27.39 -21.79
N GLU A 516 -8.94 26.27 -21.62
CA GLU A 516 -8.91 25.48 -20.39
C GLU A 516 -7.52 24.88 -20.12
N ALA A 517 -6.85 24.38 -21.16
CA ALA A 517 -5.49 23.86 -21.05
C ALA A 517 -4.51 24.97 -20.61
N GLN A 518 -4.62 26.16 -21.20
CA GLN A 518 -3.80 27.32 -20.82
C GLN A 518 -4.11 27.79 -19.39
N GLU A 519 -5.37 27.80 -18.99
CA GLU A 519 -5.73 28.18 -17.63
C GLU A 519 -5.17 27.20 -16.59
N LYS A 520 -5.28 25.89 -16.84
CA LYS A 520 -4.90 24.84 -15.89
C LYS A 520 -3.41 24.53 -15.91
N PHE A 521 -2.81 24.42 -17.10
CA PHE A 521 -1.48 23.88 -17.34
C PHE A 521 -0.56 24.83 -18.14
N GLY A 522 -0.97 26.08 -18.37
CA GLY A 522 -0.26 27.03 -19.25
C GLY A 522 1.23 27.16 -18.90
N PHE A 523 1.57 27.17 -17.62
CA PHE A 523 2.96 27.27 -17.17
C PHE A 523 3.84 26.07 -17.61
N LEU A 524 3.26 24.85 -17.71
CA LEU A 524 3.96 23.68 -18.20
C LEU A 524 4.04 23.69 -19.74
N LEU A 525 2.93 24.06 -20.41
CA LEU A 525 2.89 24.17 -21.87
C LEU A 525 3.87 25.23 -22.38
N ASP A 526 3.94 26.37 -21.69
CA ASP A 526 4.92 27.41 -21.99
C ASP A 526 6.36 26.90 -21.81
N ALA A 527 6.63 26.10 -20.77
CA ALA A 527 7.95 25.53 -20.54
C ALA A 527 8.37 24.59 -21.68
N PHE A 528 7.45 23.82 -22.26
CA PHE A 528 7.76 22.93 -23.38
C PHE A 528 8.31 23.66 -24.60
N ARG A 529 7.92 24.93 -24.82
CA ARG A 529 8.42 25.79 -25.91
C ARG A 529 9.90 26.15 -25.78
N TYR A 530 10.48 25.99 -24.58
CA TYR A 530 11.88 26.29 -24.32
C TYR A 530 12.80 25.06 -24.41
N GLY A 531 12.33 23.97 -25.03
CA GLY A 531 13.14 22.78 -25.30
C GLY A 531 13.04 21.73 -24.20
N ALA A 532 11.82 21.22 -23.97
CA ALA A 532 11.63 20.08 -23.08
C ALA A 532 12.33 18.83 -23.64
N PRO A 533 13.15 18.13 -22.84
CA PRO A 533 13.75 16.86 -23.27
C PRO A 533 12.69 15.74 -23.28
N PRO A 534 12.91 14.66 -24.04
CA PRO A 534 12.18 13.41 -23.77
C PRO A 534 12.45 12.98 -22.33
N HIS A 535 11.39 12.67 -21.59
CA HIS A 535 11.49 12.29 -20.17
C HIS A 535 10.41 11.29 -19.77
N ALA A 536 10.65 10.65 -18.66
CA ALA A 536 9.79 9.62 -18.13
C ALA A 536 9.95 9.53 -16.61
N GLY A 537 9.01 8.88 -15.94
CA GLY A 537 9.09 8.73 -14.50
C GLY A 537 8.18 7.66 -13.96
N ILE A 538 8.37 7.39 -12.67
CA ILE A 538 7.56 6.44 -11.89
C ILE A 538 7.36 6.98 -10.48
N ALA A 539 6.20 6.67 -9.89
CA ALA A 539 5.91 6.93 -8.49
C ALA A 539 5.58 5.63 -7.77
N LEU A 540 6.30 5.33 -6.69
CA LEU A 540 5.99 4.20 -5.81
C LEU A 540 5.21 4.67 -4.59
N GLY A 541 4.09 4.03 -4.30
CA GLY A 541 3.36 4.22 -3.04
C GLY A 541 4.17 3.67 -1.87
N LEU A 542 4.94 4.54 -1.18
CA LEU A 542 5.87 4.10 -0.14
C LEU A 542 5.15 3.37 1.00
N ASP A 543 4.02 3.88 1.45
CA ASP A 543 3.24 3.26 2.53
C ASP A 543 2.78 1.84 2.14
N ARG A 544 2.30 1.70 0.91
CA ARG A 544 1.86 0.41 0.34
C ARG A 544 3.02 -0.55 0.16
N LEU A 545 4.14 -0.10 -0.38
CA LEU A 545 5.34 -0.92 -0.54
C LEU A 545 5.85 -1.45 0.80
N VAL A 546 5.94 -0.60 1.83
CA VAL A 546 6.35 -1.02 3.18
C VAL A 546 5.36 -2.01 3.78
N MET A 547 4.06 -1.78 3.62
CA MET A 547 3.00 -2.71 4.04
C MET A 547 3.18 -4.09 3.40
N LEU A 548 3.39 -4.15 2.08
CA LEU A 548 3.60 -5.39 1.33
C LEU A 548 4.87 -6.11 1.75
N MET A 549 5.98 -5.39 1.89
CA MET A 549 7.27 -5.94 2.34
C MET A 549 7.19 -6.56 3.74
N LEU A 550 6.38 -5.98 4.61
CA LEU A 550 6.16 -6.46 5.98
C LEU A 550 4.96 -7.41 6.12
N ARG A 551 4.24 -7.69 5.03
CA ARG A 551 3.06 -8.58 4.99
C ARG A 551 1.96 -8.15 5.96
N LEU A 552 1.69 -6.86 5.99
CA LEU A 552 0.67 -6.26 6.84
C LEU A 552 -0.64 -6.05 6.07
N GLY A 553 -1.76 -6.06 6.78
CA GLY A 553 -3.08 -5.90 6.18
C GLY A 553 -3.52 -4.43 5.98
N SER A 554 -2.76 -3.46 6.51
CA SER A 554 -3.13 -2.04 6.44
C SER A 554 -1.92 -1.12 6.41
N ILE A 555 -1.97 -0.07 5.59
CA ILE A 555 -0.94 0.99 5.57
C ILE A 555 -0.91 1.79 6.88
N ARG A 556 -1.99 1.76 7.69
CA ARG A 556 -2.03 2.42 9.00
C ARG A 556 -1.00 1.87 9.99
N ASP A 557 -0.55 0.64 9.80
CA ASP A 557 0.47 0.02 10.64
C ASP A 557 1.91 0.46 10.29
N VAL A 558 2.10 1.11 9.14
CA VAL A 558 3.40 1.65 8.69
C VAL A 558 3.46 3.19 8.65
N ILE A 559 2.37 3.85 9.05
CA ILE A 559 2.27 5.31 9.20
C ILE A 559 2.21 5.64 10.68
N ALA A 560 3.05 6.59 11.15
CA ALA A 560 3.14 6.92 12.56
C ALA A 560 1.78 7.42 13.13
N PHE A 561 1.13 8.36 12.44
CA PHE A 561 -0.14 8.97 12.84
C PHE A 561 -1.13 8.95 11.66
N PRO A 562 -1.74 7.80 11.36
CA PRO A 562 -2.72 7.68 10.29
C PRO A 562 -4.08 8.19 10.73
N LYS A 563 -4.95 8.47 9.77
CA LYS A 563 -6.37 8.71 9.98
C LYS A 563 -7.17 7.40 9.92
N THR A 564 -8.34 7.41 10.56
CA THR A 564 -9.33 6.33 10.44
C THR A 564 -9.91 6.24 9.02
N GLN A 565 -10.72 5.22 8.76
CA GLN A 565 -11.44 5.08 7.49
C GLN A 565 -12.41 6.26 7.21
N SER A 566 -12.86 6.96 8.26
CA SER A 566 -13.68 8.17 8.15
C SER A 566 -12.86 9.47 8.05
N ALA A 567 -11.57 9.39 7.71
CA ALA A 567 -10.64 10.52 7.59
C ALA A 567 -10.43 11.34 8.89
N ILE A 568 -10.69 10.75 10.06
CA ILE A 568 -10.55 11.40 11.36
C ILE A 568 -9.24 10.98 12.03
N ASP A 569 -8.48 11.95 12.55
CA ASP A 569 -7.40 11.69 13.50
C ASP A 569 -7.98 11.59 14.91
N GLN A 570 -8.02 10.39 15.47
CA GLN A 570 -8.60 10.12 16.78
C GLN A 570 -7.82 10.75 17.93
N MET A 571 -6.54 11.00 17.76
CA MET A 571 -5.67 11.57 18.80
C MET A 571 -5.81 13.11 18.86
N THR A 572 -5.74 13.78 17.73
CA THR A 572 -5.82 15.24 17.62
C THR A 572 -7.25 15.76 17.40
N GLN A 573 -8.19 14.86 17.07
CA GLN A 573 -9.57 15.17 16.73
C GLN A 573 -9.68 16.05 15.45
N ALA A 574 -8.71 15.93 14.55
CA ALA A 574 -8.78 16.59 13.24
C ALA A 574 -9.64 15.76 12.26
N PRO A 575 -10.47 16.40 11.40
CA PRO A 575 -10.70 17.85 11.30
C PRO A 575 -11.53 18.39 12.46
N SER A 576 -11.32 19.66 12.81
CA SER A 576 -12.00 20.34 13.89
C SER A 576 -12.53 21.72 13.47
N GLU A 577 -13.46 22.25 14.24
CA GLU A 577 -13.94 23.61 14.05
C GLU A 577 -12.82 24.63 14.26
N VAL A 578 -12.89 25.73 13.53
CA VAL A 578 -12.01 26.88 13.68
C VAL A 578 -12.80 28.08 14.20
N VAL A 579 -12.13 29.01 14.88
CA VAL A 579 -12.80 30.19 15.44
C VAL A 579 -13.24 31.15 14.34
N ASP A 580 -14.39 31.82 14.52
CA ASP A 580 -14.98 32.75 13.56
C ASP A 580 -14.03 33.87 13.10
N MET A 581 -13.10 34.30 13.95
CA MET A 581 -12.12 35.32 13.61
C MET A 581 -11.19 34.83 12.47
N GLN A 582 -10.75 33.57 12.51
CA GLN A 582 -9.92 32.98 11.44
C GLN A 582 -10.70 32.91 10.11
N LEU A 583 -12.00 32.56 10.15
CA LEU A 583 -12.83 32.54 8.96
C LEU A 583 -13.01 33.95 8.37
N LYS A 584 -13.22 34.95 9.24
CA LYS A 584 -13.32 36.37 8.82
C LYS A 584 -12.02 36.87 8.20
N GLU A 585 -10.87 36.54 8.77
CA GLU A 585 -9.56 36.92 8.21
C GLU A 585 -9.29 36.28 6.85
N LEU A 586 -9.88 35.12 6.58
CA LEU A 586 -9.81 34.41 5.31
C LEU A 586 -10.90 34.83 4.32
N HIS A 587 -11.83 35.72 4.71
CA HIS A 587 -12.99 36.14 3.91
C HIS A 587 -13.89 34.98 3.46
N ILE A 588 -14.04 33.92 4.28
CA ILE A 588 -14.87 32.75 3.97
C ILE A 588 -15.96 32.56 5.03
N ARG A 589 -17.01 31.81 4.65
CA ARG A 589 -18.07 31.34 5.53
C ARG A 589 -18.23 29.85 5.39
N VAL A 590 -18.54 29.18 6.47
CA VAL A 590 -18.96 27.77 6.47
C VAL A 590 -20.48 27.76 6.25
N ASP A 591 -20.89 27.16 5.13
CA ASP A 591 -22.31 26.88 4.85
C ASP A 591 -22.52 25.37 5.00
N VAL A 592 -23.07 24.97 6.14
CA VAL A 592 -23.47 23.58 6.40
C VAL A 592 -24.91 23.44 5.93
N LEU A 593 -25.09 23.09 4.65
CA LEU A 593 -26.39 22.61 4.18
C LEU A 593 -26.80 21.40 5.02
N SER A 594 -27.88 21.51 5.76
CA SER A 594 -28.39 20.37 6.53
C SER A 594 -28.71 19.23 5.57
N LEU A 595 -28.03 18.10 5.74
CA LEU A 595 -28.20 16.84 4.98
C LEU A 595 -29.60 16.19 5.18
N ILE A 596 -30.63 16.98 5.47
CA ILE A 596 -32.01 16.50 5.69
C ILE A 596 -32.78 16.29 4.35
N HIS A 597 -32.15 16.62 3.21
CA HIS A 597 -32.84 16.56 1.89
C HIS A 597 -31.93 16.05 0.74
N ILE A 598 -31.17 14.99 0.96
CA ILE A 598 -30.61 14.19 -0.15
C ILE A 598 -30.96 12.72 0.08
#